data_56b62fd813e1a260258c359fd48ab845
#
_entry.id   56b62fd813e1a260258c359fd48ab845
#
_cell.length_a   1.000
_cell.length_b   1.000
_cell.length_c   1.000
_cell.angle_alpha   90.00
_cell.angle_beta   90.00
_cell.angle_gamma   90.00
#
_symmetry.space_group_name_H-M   'P 1'
#
loop_
_entity.id
_entity.type
_entity.pdbx_description
1 polymer ?
#
loop_
_entity_poly.entity_id
_entity_poly.type
_entity_poly.pdbx_seq_one_letter_code
_entity_poly.pdbx_strand_id
1 'polypeptide(L)'
;MGKNLLAKAGLVLAPREPSTTALNQAGKEDVVRPKTAIGAMAQFTDRQSHAIKEAAELKEQLKAYDGSLPTKRLDPKLIVRSRWANRHALSFTDREFDDLKKDISEQGGNVQPIKVRRMKGDAEKYEIIFGHRRHQACLDLGIDVSAI
;
A
#
# COMPACT_ATOMS: atom_id res chain seq x y z
N MET A 1 40.78 52.82 -16.77
CA MET A 1 39.30 52.84 -16.95
C MET A 1 38.74 51.53 -16.52
N GLY A 2 38.43 51.40 -15.24
CA GLY A 2 37.84 50.18 -14.67
C GLY A 2 36.37 50.41 -14.41
N LYS A 3 35.50 49.64 -14.99
CA LYS A 3 34.03 49.71 -14.74
C LYS A 3 33.61 48.51 -13.89
N ASN A 4 33.12 48.87 -12.72
CA ASN A 4 32.35 48.13 -11.74
C ASN A 4 31.53 46.93 -12.29
N LEU A 5 31.87 45.73 -11.80
CA LEU A 5 31.10 44.48 -11.93
C LEU A 5 30.61 43.97 -10.57
N LEU A 6 30.13 44.87 -9.72
CA LEU A 6 29.70 44.53 -8.35
C LEU A 6 28.25 44.99 -8.07
N ALA A 7 27.33 44.69 -9.02
CA ALA A 7 25.93 45.01 -8.78
C ALA A 7 24.99 44.02 -9.47
N LYS A 8 25.07 42.75 -9.13
CA LYS A 8 24.01 41.75 -9.44
C LYS A 8 24.13 40.50 -8.59
N ALA A 9 24.11 40.62 -7.29
CA ALA A 9 23.89 39.50 -6.39
C ALA A 9 22.96 39.94 -5.25
N GLY A 10 21.75 40.27 -5.60
CA GLY A 10 20.67 40.60 -4.67
C GLY A 10 19.40 39.84 -4.98
N LEU A 11 19.52 38.53 -5.26
CA LEU A 11 18.33 37.68 -5.28
C LEU A 11 18.16 37.14 -3.86
N VAL A 12 17.56 37.97 -3.00
CA VAL A 12 17.03 37.51 -1.72
C VAL A 12 15.89 36.57 -2.02
N LEU A 13 16.14 35.29 -1.80
CA LEU A 13 15.11 34.26 -1.80
C LEU A 13 14.20 34.55 -0.61
N ALA A 14 13.05 35.14 -0.86
CA ALA A 14 12.00 35.28 0.15
C ALA A 14 11.59 33.88 0.62
N PRO A 15 11.42 33.68 1.92
CA PRO A 15 10.91 32.40 2.42
C PRO A 15 9.51 32.14 1.82
N ARG A 16 9.38 31.05 1.08
CA ARG A 16 8.13 30.62 0.50
C ARG A 16 7.23 30.17 1.65
N GLU A 17 6.25 30.98 1.98
CA GLU A 17 5.21 30.58 2.94
C GLU A 17 4.52 29.31 2.43
N PRO A 18 4.27 28.31 3.31
CA PRO A 18 3.51 27.14 2.90
C PRO A 18 2.11 27.60 2.52
N SER A 19 1.74 27.37 1.27
CA SER A 19 0.40 27.66 0.76
C SER A 19 -0.64 26.81 1.51
N THR A 20 -1.31 27.42 2.46
CA THR A 20 -2.41 26.90 3.26
C THR A 20 -3.69 26.63 2.45
N THR A 21 -3.62 26.72 1.11
CA THR A 21 -4.79 26.61 0.23
C THR A 21 -5.21 25.16 -0.07
N ALA A 22 -4.37 24.16 0.24
CA ALA A 22 -4.68 22.76 -0.07
C ALA A 22 -5.43 22.00 1.05
N LEU A 23 -5.53 22.58 2.25
CA LEU A 23 -6.20 21.94 3.41
C LEU A 23 -7.66 22.36 3.60
N ASN A 24 -8.21 23.22 2.72
CA ASN A 24 -9.54 23.79 2.92
C ASN A 24 -10.62 23.24 1.97
N GLN A 25 -10.37 22.09 1.30
CA GLN A 25 -11.36 21.44 0.44
C GLN A 25 -11.84 20.07 0.95
N ALA A 26 -11.48 19.70 2.16
CA ALA A 26 -12.14 18.58 2.83
C ALA A 26 -13.46 19.11 3.42
N GLY A 27 -14.58 18.76 2.78
CA GLY A 27 -15.95 18.81 3.25
C GLY A 27 -16.30 20.00 4.15
N LYS A 28 -17.01 20.98 3.61
CA LYS A 28 -17.86 21.87 4.42
C LYS A 28 -19.01 21.01 4.98
N GLU A 29 -18.74 20.24 6.02
CA GLU A 29 -19.77 19.88 6.96
C GLU A 29 -20.11 21.16 7.70
N ASP A 30 -21.37 21.57 7.66
CA ASP A 30 -21.90 22.68 8.45
C ASP A 30 -21.77 22.31 9.94
N VAL A 31 -20.59 22.56 10.48
CA VAL A 31 -20.33 22.40 11.91
C VAL A 31 -21.13 23.50 12.62
N VAL A 32 -22.32 23.18 13.05
CA VAL A 32 -23.16 24.01 13.92
C VAL A 32 -22.35 24.34 15.16
N ARG A 33 -21.79 25.56 15.20
CA ARG A 33 -20.99 26.01 16.35
C ARG A 33 -21.92 26.22 17.54
N PRO A 34 -21.68 25.57 18.68
CA PRO A 34 -22.51 25.76 19.86
C PRO A 34 -22.40 27.19 20.37
N LYS A 35 -23.53 27.81 20.66
CA LYS A 35 -23.58 29.19 21.14
C LYS A 35 -23.28 29.31 22.66
N THR A 36 -23.17 28.20 23.39
CA THR A 36 -22.93 28.18 24.83
C THR A 36 -21.78 27.22 25.19
N ALA A 37 -21.12 27.49 26.32
CA ALA A 37 -20.05 26.62 26.81
C ALA A 37 -20.55 25.20 27.13
N ILE A 38 -21.79 25.06 27.63
CA ILE A 38 -22.39 23.77 27.88
C ILE A 38 -22.66 23.00 26.59
N GLY A 39 -23.13 23.70 25.53
CA GLY A 39 -23.32 23.10 24.21
C GLY A 39 -22.00 22.65 23.56
N ALA A 40 -20.92 23.41 23.78
CA ALA A 40 -19.58 23.02 23.30
C ALA A 40 -19.08 21.76 24.00
N MET A 41 -19.32 21.64 25.30
CA MET A 41 -18.91 20.48 26.09
C MET A 41 -19.72 19.24 25.72
N ALA A 42 -21.03 19.38 25.49
CA ALA A 42 -21.87 18.30 24.99
C ALA A 42 -21.40 17.79 23.64
N GLN A 43 -21.14 18.69 22.67
CA GLN A 43 -20.59 18.29 21.36
C GLN A 43 -19.22 17.62 21.44
N PHE A 44 -18.37 18.06 22.36
CA PHE A 44 -17.07 17.41 22.58
C PHE A 44 -17.25 15.99 23.10
N THR A 45 -18.15 15.79 24.08
CA THR A 45 -18.45 14.48 24.65
C THR A 45 -19.05 13.55 23.60
N ASP A 46 -19.95 14.06 22.75
CA ASP A 46 -20.54 13.27 21.66
C ASP A 46 -19.50 12.84 20.62
N ARG A 47 -18.64 13.75 20.21
CA ARG A 47 -17.52 13.42 19.29
C ARG A 47 -16.59 12.38 19.89
N GLN A 48 -16.25 12.52 21.16
CA GLN A 48 -15.40 11.57 21.86
C GLN A 48 -16.07 10.18 21.96
N SER A 49 -17.38 10.14 22.29
CA SER A 49 -18.12 8.88 22.35
C SER A 49 -18.24 8.20 21.00
N HIS A 50 -18.42 8.99 19.92
CA HIS A 50 -18.47 8.48 18.55
C HIS A 50 -17.12 7.89 18.12
N ALA A 51 -16.02 8.60 18.38
CA ALA A 51 -14.68 8.13 18.09
C ALA A 51 -14.32 6.85 18.86
N ILE A 52 -14.75 6.74 20.11
CA ILE A 52 -14.56 5.51 20.92
C ILE A 52 -15.35 4.33 20.33
N LYS A 53 -16.60 4.55 19.90
CA LYS A 53 -17.41 3.50 19.26
C LYS A 53 -16.77 3.04 17.94
N GLU A 54 -16.39 3.98 17.09
CA GLU A 54 -15.73 3.69 15.82
C GLU A 54 -14.41 2.91 16.01
N ALA A 55 -13.59 3.34 16.98
CA ALA A 55 -12.37 2.63 17.33
C ALA A 55 -12.65 1.20 17.87
N ALA A 56 -13.73 1.00 18.61
CA ALA A 56 -14.12 -0.31 19.10
C ALA A 56 -14.61 -1.22 17.97
N GLU A 57 -15.41 -0.71 17.04
CA GLU A 57 -15.88 -1.43 15.86
C GLU A 57 -14.72 -1.83 14.93
N LEU A 58 -13.80 -0.91 14.65
CA LEU A 58 -12.61 -1.19 13.85
C LEU A 58 -11.72 -2.25 14.52
N LYS A 59 -11.57 -2.18 15.85
CA LYS A 59 -10.82 -3.17 16.61
C LYS A 59 -11.47 -4.55 16.56
N GLU A 60 -12.80 -4.63 16.56
CA GLU A 60 -13.52 -5.89 16.43
C GLU A 60 -13.41 -6.46 15.01
N GLN A 61 -13.50 -5.61 13.99
CA GLN A 61 -13.22 -6.00 12.62
C GLN A 61 -11.79 -6.54 12.46
N LEU A 62 -10.79 -5.89 13.05
CA LEU A 62 -9.42 -6.38 13.04
C LEU A 62 -9.27 -7.74 13.73
N LYS A 63 -10.02 -8.01 14.81
CA LYS A 63 -10.01 -9.33 15.45
C LYS A 63 -10.49 -10.45 14.54
N ALA A 64 -11.40 -10.16 13.60
CA ALA A 64 -11.85 -11.14 12.62
C ALA A 64 -10.72 -11.60 11.67
N TYR A 65 -9.67 -10.78 11.54
CA TYR A 65 -8.46 -11.12 10.77
C TYR A 65 -7.34 -11.68 11.63
N ASP A 66 -7.52 -11.79 12.95
CA ASP A 66 -6.56 -12.41 13.87
C ASP A 66 -6.37 -13.88 13.49
N GLY A 67 -5.13 -14.24 13.13
CA GLY A 67 -4.77 -15.58 12.64
C GLY A 67 -4.78 -15.73 11.12
N SER A 68 -5.33 -14.80 10.35
CA SER A 68 -5.16 -14.74 8.90
C SER A 68 -3.96 -13.86 8.55
N LEU A 69 -3.02 -14.42 7.78
CA LEU A 69 -1.93 -13.61 7.25
C LEU A 69 -2.50 -12.65 6.20
N PRO A 70 -2.28 -11.34 6.32
CA PRO A 70 -2.80 -10.38 5.36
C PRO A 70 -2.21 -10.65 3.98
N THR A 71 -3.08 -10.90 3.01
CA THR A 71 -2.69 -11.08 1.61
C THR A 71 -2.60 -9.74 0.91
N LYS A 72 -1.58 -9.57 0.08
CA LYS A 72 -1.38 -8.39 -0.77
C LYS A 72 -1.26 -8.83 -2.22
N ARG A 73 -1.91 -8.09 -3.13
CA ARG A 73 -1.68 -8.26 -4.57
C ARG A 73 -0.41 -7.53 -4.96
N LEU A 74 0.48 -8.20 -5.67
CA LEU A 74 1.76 -7.69 -6.12
C LEU A 74 1.92 -7.96 -7.61
N ASP A 75 2.55 -7.02 -8.33
CA ASP A 75 3.00 -7.26 -9.70
C ASP A 75 4.06 -8.38 -9.68
N PRO A 76 3.86 -9.48 -10.42
CA PRO A 76 4.81 -10.59 -10.45
C PRO A 76 6.21 -10.18 -10.91
N LYS A 77 6.35 -9.09 -11.67
CA LYS A 77 7.64 -8.55 -12.11
C LYS A 77 8.50 -7.99 -10.98
N LEU A 78 7.86 -7.56 -9.88
CA LEU A 78 8.57 -7.07 -8.69
C LEU A 78 9.11 -8.20 -7.81
N ILE A 79 8.76 -9.45 -8.13
CA ILE A 79 9.13 -10.62 -7.36
C ILE A 79 10.28 -11.35 -8.03
N VAL A 80 11.40 -11.41 -7.33
CA VAL A 80 12.62 -12.06 -7.80
C VAL A 80 12.68 -13.49 -7.29
N ARG A 81 13.14 -14.39 -8.14
CA ARG A 81 13.35 -15.79 -7.77
C ARG A 81 14.49 -15.90 -6.75
N SER A 82 14.27 -16.65 -5.68
CA SER A 82 15.33 -16.94 -4.72
C SER A 82 16.44 -17.78 -5.34
N ARG A 83 17.68 -17.47 -5.00
CA ARG A 83 18.84 -18.31 -5.36
C ARG A 83 18.78 -19.71 -4.73
N TRP A 84 17.95 -19.88 -3.70
CA TRP A 84 17.72 -21.15 -3.00
C TRP A 84 16.50 -21.91 -3.53
N ALA A 85 16.01 -21.53 -4.71
CA ALA A 85 14.85 -22.16 -5.31
C ALA A 85 15.15 -23.62 -5.71
N ASN A 86 14.54 -24.57 -5.04
CA ASN A 86 14.75 -26.02 -5.24
C ASN A 86 13.95 -26.60 -6.41
N ARG A 87 13.36 -25.77 -7.28
CA ARG A 87 12.55 -26.25 -8.40
C ARG A 87 13.38 -26.38 -9.67
N HIS A 88 13.35 -27.57 -10.25
CA HIS A 88 13.96 -27.86 -11.54
C HIS A 88 13.20 -27.14 -12.66
N ALA A 89 13.91 -26.78 -13.75
CA ALA A 89 13.33 -26.06 -14.88
C ALA A 89 12.16 -26.83 -15.52
N LEU A 90 12.22 -28.17 -15.56
CA LEU A 90 11.17 -29.03 -16.09
C LEU A 90 9.81 -28.92 -15.35
N SER A 91 9.80 -28.49 -14.08
CA SER A 91 8.57 -28.28 -13.30
C SER A 91 7.72 -27.10 -13.79
N PHE A 92 8.17 -26.36 -14.78
CA PHE A 92 7.47 -25.23 -15.39
C PHE A 92 6.99 -25.51 -16.82
N THR A 93 7.20 -26.75 -17.32
CA THR A 93 6.84 -27.18 -18.67
C THR A 93 6.00 -28.45 -18.69
N ASP A 94 5.64 -28.98 -17.52
CA ASP A 94 4.82 -30.16 -17.40
C ASP A 94 3.32 -29.84 -17.53
N ARG A 95 2.52 -30.87 -17.88
CA ARG A 95 1.07 -30.73 -18.04
C ARG A 95 0.38 -30.14 -16.80
N GLU A 96 0.84 -30.53 -15.62
CA GLU A 96 0.30 -30.02 -14.37
C GLU A 96 0.51 -28.50 -14.22
N PHE A 97 1.54 -27.93 -14.86
CA PHE A 97 1.76 -26.51 -14.88
C PHE A 97 0.80 -25.78 -15.83
N ASP A 98 0.46 -26.41 -16.95
CA ASP A 98 -0.54 -25.87 -17.88
C ASP A 98 -1.94 -25.92 -17.27
N ASP A 99 -2.29 -26.98 -16.56
CA ASP A 99 -3.53 -27.09 -15.81
C ASP A 99 -3.59 -25.99 -14.72
N LEU A 100 -2.50 -25.78 -13.99
CA LEU A 100 -2.41 -24.69 -12.99
C LEU A 100 -2.59 -23.28 -13.62
N LYS A 101 -2.02 -23.03 -14.80
CA LYS A 101 -2.22 -21.76 -15.51
C LYS A 101 -3.67 -21.55 -15.89
N LYS A 102 -4.32 -22.62 -16.35
CA LYS A 102 -5.73 -22.59 -16.70
C LYS A 102 -6.60 -22.25 -15.50
N ASP A 103 -6.39 -22.93 -14.37
CA ASP A 103 -7.10 -22.68 -13.12
C ASP A 103 -6.94 -21.23 -12.65
N ILE A 104 -5.71 -20.71 -12.68
CA ILE A 104 -5.41 -19.31 -12.29
C ILE A 104 -6.10 -18.32 -13.24
N SER A 105 -6.14 -18.62 -14.54
CA SER A 105 -6.82 -17.77 -15.53
C SER A 105 -8.34 -17.77 -15.32
N GLU A 106 -8.94 -18.92 -15.06
CA GLU A 106 -10.40 -19.05 -14.84
C GLU A 106 -10.84 -18.36 -13.54
N GLN A 107 -9.99 -18.37 -12.51
CA GLN A 107 -10.27 -17.76 -11.20
C GLN A 107 -9.85 -16.28 -11.13
N GLY A 108 -9.19 -15.75 -12.16
CA GLY A 108 -8.71 -14.36 -12.19
C GLY A 108 -7.57 -14.07 -11.22
N GLY A 109 -6.83 -15.10 -10.77
CA GLY A 109 -5.69 -14.99 -9.86
C GLY A 109 -5.41 -16.26 -9.08
N ASN A 110 -4.31 -16.29 -8.34
CA ASN A 110 -3.98 -17.42 -7.49
C ASN A 110 -4.80 -17.41 -6.18
N VAL A 111 -5.64 -18.40 -5.96
CA VAL A 111 -6.43 -18.57 -4.73
C VAL A 111 -5.53 -18.77 -3.51
N GLN A 112 -4.54 -19.62 -3.64
CA GLN A 112 -3.58 -19.84 -2.57
C GLN A 112 -2.40 -18.87 -2.69
N PRO A 113 -2.19 -17.97 -1.70
CA PRO A 113 -1.15 -16.97 -1.78
C PRO A 113 0.25 -17.59 -1.79
N ILE A 114 1.18 -16.91 -2.43
CA ILE A 114 2.60 -17.22 -2.36
C ILE A 114 3.23 -16.55 -1.14
N LYS A 115 4.36 -17.04 -0.67
CA LYS A 115 5.10 -16.41 0.41
C LYS A 115 6.32 -15.67 -0.13
N VAL A 116 6.41 -14.38 0.21
CA VAL A 116 7.51 -13.52 -0.21
C VAL A 116 8.14 -12.81 0.97
N ARG A 117 9.36 -12.32 0.79
CA ARG A 117 10.01 -11.41 1.74
C ARG A 117 10.52 -10.19 1.01
N ARG A 118 10.59 -9.07 1.67
CA ARG A 118 11.23 -7.88 1.12
C ARG A 118 12.72 -8.12 0.90
N MET A 119 13.24 -7.65 -0.23
CA MET A 119 14.65 -7.78 -0.55
C MET A 119 15.48 -6.80 0.27
N LYS A 120 16.60 -7.26 0.84
CA LYS A 120 17.52 -6.37 1.56
C LYS A 120 18.22 -5.47 0.53
N GLY A 121 18.03 -4.15 0.67
CA GLY A 121 18.63 -3.15 -0.21
C GLY A 121 17.73 -2.59 -1.30
N ASP A 122 16.56 -3.19 -1.55
CA ASP A 122 15.57 -2.68 -2.48
C ASP A 122 14.17 -2.86 -1.87
N ALA A 123 13.58 -1.75 -1.41
CA ALA A 123 12.31 -1.79 -0.68
C ALA A 123 11.11 -2.12 -1.59
N GLU A 124 11.27 -2.00 -2.90
CA GLU A 124 10.20 -2.24 -3.88
C GLU A 124 10.20 -3.69 -4.39
N LYS A 125 11.31 -4.40 -4.25
CA LYS A 125 11.45 -5.78 -4.71
C LYS A 125 11.24 -6.80 -3.60
N TYR A 126 10.67 -7.91 -3.99
CA TYR A 126 10.39 -9.04 -3.13
C TYR A 126 11.15 -10.27 -3.62
N GLU A 127 11.59 -11.10 -2.69
CA GLU A 127 12.18 -12.41 -2.99
C GLU A 127 11.17 -13.49 -2.62
N ILE A 128 10.92 -14.40 -3.54
CA ILE A 128 9.99 -15.50 -3.33
C ILE A 128 10.61 -16.55 -2.39
N ILE A 129 9.87 -16.91 -1.33
CA ILE A 129 10.25 -17.97 -0.42
C ILE A 129 9.64 -19.29 -0.88
N PHE A 130 8.34 -19.28 -1.19
CA PHE A 130 7.65 -20.46 -1.69
C PHE A 130 6.47 -20.08 -2.59
N GLY A 131 6.07 -21.03 -3.50
CA GLY A 131 5.00 -20.80 -4.47
C GLY A 131 5.53 -20.45 -5.88
N HIS A 132 6.73 -20.89 -6.24
CA HIS A 132 7.40 -20.56 -7.51
C HIS A 132 6.57 -20.89 -8.75
N ARG A 133 5.82 -22.00 -8.77
CA ARG A 133 4.95 -22.36 -9.91
C ARG A 133 3.80 -21.37 -10.08
N ARG A 134 3.15 -20.96 -8.99
CA ARG A 134 2.07 -19.96 -9.02
C ARG A 134 2.57 -18.60 -9.47
N HIS A 135 3.74 -18.19 -8.95
CA HIS A 135 4.38 -16.95 -9.38
C HIS A 135 4.67 -16.97 -10.88
N GLN A 136 5.28 -18.05 -11.40
CA GLN A 136 5.58 -18.17 -12.81
C GLN A 136 4.29 -18.18 -13.66
N ALA A 137 3.26 -18.89 -13.21
CA ALA A 137 1.98 -18.93 -13.91
C ALA A 137 1.33 -17.53 -13.98
N CYS A 138 1.32 -16.77 -12.88
CA CYS A 138 0.83 -15.39 -12.87
C CYS A 138 1.67 -14.46 -13.75
N LEU A 139 3.00 -14.66 -13.79
CA LEU A 139 3.91 -13.90 -14.65
C LEU A 139 3.63 -14.17 -16.13
N ASP A 140 3.43 -15.45 -16.51
CA ASP A 140 3.12 -15.86 -17.88
C ASP A 140 1.75 -15.32 -18.34
N LEU A 141 0.79 -15.23 -17.43
CA LEU A 141 -0.56 -14.73 -17.69
C LEU A 141 -0.67 -13.20 -17.59
N GLY A 142 0.34 -12.51 -17.06
CA GLY A 142 0.30 -11.07 -16.82
C GLY A 142 -0.72 -10.64 -15.76
N ILE A 143 -0.98 -11.49 -14.76
CA ILE A 143 -1.96 -11.28 -13.69
C ILE A 143 -1.22 -11.02 -12.38
N ASP A 144 -1.76 -10.10 -11.54
CA ASP A 144 -1.23 -9.86 -10.20
C ASP A 144 -1.27 -11.12 -9.34
N VAL A 145 -0.23 -11.30 -8.52
CA VAL A 145 -0.11 -12.45 -7.65
C VAL A 145 -0.50 -12.09 -6.20
N SER A 146 -1.35 -12.91 -5.59
CA SER A 146 -1.65 -12.81 -4.16
C SER A 146 -0.48 -13.37 -3.35
N ALA A 147 0.08 -12.55 -2.44
CA ALA A 147 1.25 -12.87 -1.63
C ALA A 147 1.03 -12.51 -0.14
N ILE A 148 1.76 -13.21 0.74
CA ILE A 148 1.85 -12.98 2.19
C ILE A 148 3.29 -12.80 2.60
#